data_836cc081a958cba5032036046b5370d2
#
_entry.id   836cc081a958cba5032036046b5370d2
#
_cell.length_a   1.000
_cell.length_b   1.000
_cell.length_c   1.000
_cell.angle_alpha   90.00
_cell.angle_beta   90.00
_cell.angle_gamma   90.00
#
_symmetry.space_group_name_H-M   'P 1'
#
loop_
_entity.id
_entity.type
_entity.pdbx_description
1 polymer ?
#
loop_
_entity_poly.entity_id
_entity_poly.type
_entity_poly.pdbx_seq_one_letter_code
_entity_poly.pdbx_strand_id
1 'polypeptide(L)'
;MGIRFAKYLEKEFTKRGNNCFLVDPDDLALDTLKKRYVDYDEGKAPSTLAKLHSQFVETDAFIMVSGEYNHFIPPALINILDHFYDEYRRKPSAVTTYSVSPFGGVRVSNPLRSFLSQLGLSLIHI
;
A
#
# COMPACT_ATOMS: atom_id res chain seq x y z
N MET A 1 3.42 -15.95 1.15
CA MET A 1 2.04 -15.99 1.72
C MET A 1 1.25 -14.73 1.34
N GLY A 2 1.78 -13.54 1.52
CA GLY A 2 1.10 -12.26 1.27
C GLY A 2 0.49 -12.09 -0.11
N ILE A 3 1.25 -12.33 -1.17
CA ILE A 3 0.75 -12.20 -2.54
C ILE A 3 -0.44 -13.12 -2.85
N ARG A 4 -0.48 -14.33 -2.28
CA ARG A 4 -1.62 -15.25 -2.47
C ARG A 4 -2.89 -14.70 -1.82
N PHE A 5 -2.76 -14.09 -0.65
CA PHE A 5 -3.87 -13.47 0.05
C PHE A 5 -4.32 -12.18 -0.66
N ALA A 6 -3.39 -11.35 -1.11
CA ALA A 6 -3.70 -10.15 -1.87
C ALA A 6 -4.46 -10.47 -3.18
N LYS A 7 -4.01 -11.48 -3.94
CA LYS A 7 -4.73 -11.98 -5.14
C LYS A 7 -6.12 -12.53 -4.82
N TYR A 8 -6.30 -13.16 -3.67
CA TYR A 8 -7.62 -13.59 -3.22
C TYR A 8 -8.55 -12.40 -2.97
N LEU A 9 -8.07 -11.37 -2.26
CA LEU A 9 -8.85 -10.16 -2.02
C LEU A 9 -9.19 -9.44 -3.33
N GLU A 10 -8.22 -9.22 -4.21
CA GLU A 10 -8.45 -8.66 -5.55
C GLU A 10 -9.59 -9.37 -6.28
N LYS A 11 -9.53 -10.70 -6.34
CA LYS A 11 -10.57 -11.53 -6.97
C LYS A 11 -11.94 -11.34 -6.32
N GLU A 12 -12.01 -11.33 -4.98
CA GLU A 12 -13.29 -11.20 -4.26
C GLU A 12 -13.89 -9.79 -4.41
N PHE A 13 -13.08 -8.75 -4.42
CA PHE A 13 -13.57 -7.38 -4.67
C PHE A 13 -13.99 -7.19 -6.13
N THR A 14 -13.24 -7.75 -7.09
CA THR A 14 -13.60 -7.71 -8.51
C THR A 14 -14.95 -8.40 -8.77
N LYS A 15 -15.21 -9.56 -8.15
CA LYS A 15 -16.51 -10.23 -8.24
C LYS A 15 -17.68 -9.38 -7.73
N ARG A 16 -17.42 -8.45 -6.83
CA ARG A 16 -18.41 -7.51 -6.28
C ARG A 16 -18.56 -6.23 -7.11
N GLY A 17 -17.96 -6.19 -8.31
CA GLY A 17 -18.08 -5.07 -9.23
C GLY A 17 -17.05 -3.96 -9.05
N ASN A 18 -16.03 -4.15 -8.21
CA ASN A 18 -14.96 -3.16 -8.07
C ASN A 18 -13.89 -3.34 -9.15
N ASN A 19 -13.33 -2.24 -9.63
CA ASN A 19 -12.13 -2.26 -10.45
C ASN A 19 -10.90 -2.27 -9.52
N CYS A 20 -10.20 -3.40 -9.48
CA CYS A 20 -9.05 -3.59 -8.58
C CYS A 20 -7.76 -3.71 -9.37
N PHE A 21 -6.68 -3.15 -8.84
CA PHE A 21 -5.34 -3.47 -9.27
C PHE A 21 -4.44 -3.80 -8.08
N LEU A 22 -3.56 -4.74 -8.29
CA LEU A 22 -2.63 -5.23 -7.28
C LEU A 22 -1.27 -4.58 -7.46
N VAL A 23 -0.74 -4.02 -6.38
CA VAL A 23 0.62 -3.48 -6.31
C VAL A 23 1.47 -4.46 -5.50
N ASP A 24 2.37 -5.16 -6.18
CA ASP A 24 3.33 -6.07 -5.55
C ASP A 24 4.72 -5.43 -5.55
N PRO A 25 5.34 -5.21 -4.38
CA PRO A 25 6.70 -4.68 -4.30
C PRO A 25 7.73 -5.47 -5.11
N ASP A 26 7.58 -6.79 -5.17
CA ASP A 26 8.52 -7.67 -5.87
C ASP A 26 8.48 -7.47 -7.39
N ASP A 27 7.31 -7.15 -7.95
CA ASP A 27 7.11 -6.91 -9.38
C ASP A 27 7.57 -5.50 -9.81
N LEU A 28 7.59 -4.55 -8.87
CA LEU A 28 7.85 -3.15 -9.19
C LEU A 28 9.32 -2.80 -9.32
N ALA A 29 10.21 -3.56 -8.68
CA ALA A 29 11.65 -3.28 -8.63
C ALA A 29 11.98 -1.81 -8.34
N LEU A 30 11.26 -1.19 -7.39
CA LEU A 30 11.49 0.19 -7.00
C LEU A 30 12.82 0.33 -6.26
N ASP A 31 13.61 1.32 -6.66
CA ASP A 31 14.76 1.75 -5.88
C ASP A 31 14.34 2.20 -4.48
N THR A 32 15.29 2.19 -3.55
CA THR A 32 15.09 2.83 -2.25
C THR A 32 14.78 4.30 -2.45
N LEU A 33 13.83 4.83 -1.69
CA LEU A 33 13.39 6.21 -1.76
C LEU A 33 14.56 7.20 -1.71
N LYS A 34 14.69 8.00 -2.75
CA LYS A 34 15.60 9.16 -2.83
C LYS A 34 14.81 10.45 -3.06
N LYS A 35 13.75 10.37 -3.84
CA LYS A 35 12.82 11.45 -4.15
C LYS A 35 11.40 10.89 -4.19
N ARG A 36 10.45 11.61 -3.61
CA ARG A 36 9.03 11.32 -3.78
C ARG A 36 8.58 11.68 -5.19
N TYR A 37 7.46 11.17 -5.62
CA TYR A 37 6.92 11.50 -6.94
C TYR A 37 6.78 13.03 -7.14
N VAL A 38 6.29 13.74 -6.14
CA VAL A 38 6.09 15.19 -6.15
C VAL A 38 7.40 16.01 -6.28
N ASP A 39 8.54 15.42 -5.96
CA ASP A 39 9.85 16.10 -6.00
C ASP A 39 10.51 16.04 -7.40
N TYR A 40 9.87 15.39 -8.38
CA TYR A 40 10.33 15.38 -9.77
C TYR A 40 9.67 16.51 -10.57
N ASP A 41 10.43 17.06 -11.52
CA ASP A 41 9.86 17.95 -12.53
C ASP A 41 8.83 17.20 -13.39
N GLU A 42 7.89 17.93 -13.96
CA GLU A 42 6.83 17.35 -14.80
C GLU A 42 7.42 16.47 -15.92
N GLY A 43 6.92 15.25 -16.00
CA GLY A 43 7.36 14.25 -16.98
C GLY A 43 8.76 13.67 -16.77
N LYS A 44 9.44 13.98 -15.65
CA LYS A 44 10.80 13.47 -15.35
C LYS A 44 10.82 12.33 -14.33
N ALA A 45 9.70 12.00 -13.72
CA ALA A 45 9.61 10.86 -12.83
C ALA A 45 9.84 9.54 -13.58
N PRO A 46 10.44 8.52 -12.96
CA PRO A 46 10.53 7.19 -13.52
C PRO A 46 9.15 6.66 -13.95
N SER A 47 9.09 5.95 -15.07
CA SER A 47 7.82 5.47 -15.64
C SER A 47 6.99 4.63 -14.67
N THR A 48 7.65 3.82 -13.84
CA THR A 48 6.99 3.03 -12.80
C THR A 48 6.28 3.93 -11.78
N LEU A 49 6.96 4.99 -11.30
CA LEU A 49 6.35 5.94 -10.36
C LEU A 49 5.21 6.74 -11.02
N ALA A 50 5.40 7.17 -12.28
CA ALA A 50 4.36 7.89 -13.01
C ALA A 50 3.10 7.04 -13.22
N LYS A 51 3.27 5.75 -13.53
CA LYS A 51 2.16 4.80 -13.64
C LYS A 51 1.42 4.61 -12.31
N LEU A 52 2.17 4.39 -11.22
CA LEU A 52 1.58 4.24 -9.88
C LEU A 52 0.87 5.51 -9.44
N HIS A 53 1.46 6.68 -9.69
CA HIS A 53 0.81 7.97 -9.41
C HIS A 53 -0.58 8.05 -10.06
N SER A 54 -0.66 7.81 -11.38
CA SER A 54 -1.94 7.83 -12.09
C SER A 54 -2.95 6.86 -11.50
N GLN A 55 -2.53 5.63 -11.21
CA GLN A 55 -3.39 4.62 -10.59
C GLN A 55 -3.85 5.04 -9.19
N PHE A 56 -2.94 5.58 -8.36
CA PHE A 56 -3.27 6.00 -7.00
C PHE A 56 -4.19 7.22 -6.96
N VAL A 57 -4.03 8.16 -7.89
CA VAL A 57 -4.93 9.30 -8.01
C VAL A 57 -6.37 8.86 -8.33
N GLU A 58 -6.54 7.90 -9.22
CA GLU A 58 -7.85 7.36 -9.63
C GLU A 58 -8.46 6.38 -8.61
N THR A 59 -7.68 5.91 -7.64
CA THR A 59 -8.13 4.94 -6.64
C THR A 59 -9.07 5.59 -5.62
N ASP A 60 -10.21 4.97 -5.37
CA ASP A 60 -11.18 5.42 -4.34
C ASP A 60 -10.81 4.93 -2.95
N ALA A 61 -10.17 3.76 -2.82
CA ALA A 61 -9.84 3.14 -1.54
C ALA A 61 -8.62 2.22 -1.64
N PHE A 62 -7.92 2.03 -0.53
CA PHE A 62 -6.75 1.17 -0.44
C PHE A 62 -6.94 0.01 0.52
N ILE A 63 -6.41 -1.15 0.18
CA ILE A 63 -6.29 -2.30 1.09
C ILE A 63 -4.82 -2.63 1.25
N MET A 64 -4.31 -2.45 2.47
CA MET A 64 -2.92 -2.78 2.80
C MET A 64 -2.84 -4.22 3.28
N VAL A 65 -2.09 -5.05 2.54
CA VAL A 65 -1.81 -6.44 2.91
C VAL A 65 -0.37 -6.50 3.41
N SER A 66 -0.18 -6.59 4.73
CA SER A 66 1.13 -6.50 5.36
C SER A 66 1.53 -7.78 6.08
N GLY A 67 2.73 -8.27 5.81
CA GLY A 67 3.42 -9.17 6.72
C GLY A 67 3.92 -8.44 7.96
N GLU A 68 4.35 -9.19 8.97
CA GLU A 68 4.99 -8.65 10.16
C GLU A 68 6.48 -9.01 10.15
N TYR A 69 7.35 -7.99 10.09
CA TYR A 69 8.80 -8.15 10.16
C TYR A 69 9.31 -7.52 11.47
N ASN A 70 9.79 -8.35 12.40
CA ASN A 70 10.26 -7.88 13.71
C ASN A 70 9.25 -6.97 14.43
N HIS A 71 7.97 -7.34 14.42
CA HIS A 71 6.83 -6.59 14.96
C HIS A 71 6.56 -5.25 14.27
N PHE A 72 7.09 -5.04 13.07
CA PHE A 72 6.98 -3.79 12.34
C PHE A 72 6.58 -3.99 10.87
N ILE A 73 6.39 -2.87 10.16
CA ILE A 73 6.01 -2.84 8.75
C ILE A 73 7.18 -3.31 7.88
N PRO A 74 6.96 -4.20 6.90
CA PRO A 74 8.00 -4.60 5.96
C PRO A 74 8.59 -3.40 5.21
N PRO A 75 9.93 -3.30 5.07
CA PRO A 75 10.60 -2.17 4.40
C PRO A 75 10.07 -1.92 2.97
N ALA A 76 9.76 -2.97 2.23
CA ALA A 76 9.24 -2.86 0.86
C ALA A 76 7.89 -2.13 0.81
N LEU A 77 7.00 -2.36 1.79
CA LEU A 77 5.72 -1.65 1.88
C LEU A 77 5.93 -0.17 2.23
N ILE A 78 6.79 0.12 3.20
CA ILE A 78 7.14 1.50 3.57
C ILE A 78 7.72 2.22 2.35
N ASN A 79 8.65 1.58 1.64
CA ASN A 79 9.30 2.18 0.47
C ASN A 79 8.29 2.60 -0.61
N ILE A 80 7.29 1.76 -0.93
CA ILE A 80 6.25 2.14 -1.88
C ILE A 80 5.43 3.32 -1.35
N LEU A 81 5.00 3.24 -0.10
CA LEU A 81 4.11 4.24 0.48
C LEU A 81 4.78 5.62 0.57
N ASP A 82 6.05 5.67 0.91
CA ASP A 82 6.80 6.92 1.07
C ASP A 82 7.11 7.63 -0.26
N HIS A 83 7.00 6.94 -1.41
CA HIS A 83 7.15 7.59 -2.72
C HIS A 83 6.00 8.55 -3.06
N PHE A 84 4.88 8.46 -2.36
CA PHE A 84 3.66 9.23 -2.62
C PHE A 84 3.14 9.86 -1.33
N TYR A 85 2.28 10.88 -1.45
CA TYR A 85 1.67 11.54 -0.30
C TYR A 85 0.27 12.05 -0.61
N ASP A 86 0.14 12.99 -1.55
CA ASP A 86 -1.14 13.63 -1.87
C ASP A 86 -2.15 12.66 -2.50
N GLU A 87 -1.66 11.60 -3.14
CA GLU A 87 -2.44 10.54 -3.75
C GLU A 87 -3.29 9.76 -2.75
N TYR A 88 -2.90 9.75 -1.48
CA TYR A 88 -3.60 9.05 -0.40
C TYR A 88 -4.64 9.88 0.33
N ARG A 89 -4.54 11.21 0.25
CA ARG A 89 -5.29 12.10 1.13
C ARG A 89 -6.81 11.91 1.02
N ARG A 90 -7.45 11.77 2.19
CA ARG A 90 -8.91 11.61 2.35
C ARG A 90 -9.50 10.36 1.72
N LYS A 91 -8.68 9.37 1.39
CA LYS A 91 -9.17 8.09 0.87
C LYS A 91 -9.29 7.08 2.00
N PRO A 92 -10.34 6.24 1.99
CA PRO A 92 -10.48 5.18 2.96
C PRO A 92 -9.43 4.08 2.73
N SER A 93 -9.01 3.46 3.82
CA SER A 93 -8.11 2.32 3.76
C SER A 93 -8.49 1.23 4.75
N ALA A 94 -8.21 -0.01 4.38
CA ALA A 94 -8.29 -1.18 5.24
C ALA A 94 -6.91 -1.78 5.43
N VAL A 95 -6.65 -2.32 6.61
CA VAL A 95 -5.40 -3.01 6.94
C VAL A 95 -5.71 -4.48 7.17
N THR A 96 -4.99 -5.35 6.48
CA THR A 96 -4.98 -6.77 6.75
C THR A 96 -3.54 -7.23 6.99
N THR A 97 -3.35 -8.06 7.99
CA THR A 97 -2.03 -8.50 8.41
C THR A 97 -1.93 -10.03 8.41
N TYR A 98 -0.72 -10.53 8.23
CA TYR A 98 -0.43 -11.95 8.33
C TYR A 98 0.95 -12.18 8.95
N SER A 99 1.14 -13.34 9.56
CA SER A 99 2.39 -13.77 10.16
C SER A 99 2.46 -15.29 10.19
N VAL A 100 3.64 -15.83 10.29
CA VAL A 100 3.86 -17.27 10.58
C VAL A 100 3.56 -17.60 12.03
N SER A 101 3.50 -16.58 12.90
CA SER A 101 3.14 -16.74 14.31
C SER A 101 1.63 -16.90 14.48
N PRO A 102 1.15 -17.48 15.60
CA PRO A 102 -0.28 -17.66 15.87
C PRO A 102 -1.05 -16.34 16.04
N PHE A 103 -0.36 -15.20 16.12
CA PHE A 103 -0.96 -13.88 16.35
C PHE A 103 -1.34 -13.14 15.06
N GLY A 104 -1.13 -13.75 13.88
CA GLY A 104 -1.59 -13.20 12.59
C GLY A 104 -1.03 -11.83 12.22
N GLY A 105 0.11 -11.41 12.79
CA GLY A 105 0.71 -10.12 12.52
C GLY A 105 0.04 -8.94 13.24
N VAL A 106 -0.63 -9.18 14.37
CA VAL A 106 -1.35 -8.13 15.11
C VAL A 106 -0.46 -6.95 15.53
N ARG A 107 0.84 -7.19 15.76
CA ARG A 107 1.75 -6.14 16.24
C ARG A 107 2.07 -5.09 15.17
N VAL A 108 2.14 -5.50 13.89
CA VAL A 108 2.34 -4.55 12.78
C VAL A 108 1.13 -3.66 12.54
N SER A 109 -0.05 -4.05 12.98
CA SER A 109 -1.27 -3.26 12.74
C SER A 109 -1.21 -1.87 13.36
N ASN A 110 -0.63 -1.71 14.55
CA ASN A 110 -0.53 -0.42 15.22
C ASN A 110 0.41 0.57 14.50
N PRO A 111 1.69 0.24 14.23
CA PRO A 111 2.56 1.14 13.49
C PRO A 111 2.03 1.43 12.08
N LEU A 112 1.43 0.44 11.40
CA LEU A 112 0.85 0.65 10.07
C LEU A 112 -0.32 1.63 10.10
N ARG A 113 -1.21 1.54 11.08
CA ARG A 113 -2.31 2.51 11.26
C ARG A 113 -1.80 3.93 11.50
N SER A 114 -0.81 4.09 12.36
CA SER A 114 -0.18 5.39 12.61
C SER A 114 0.44 5.96 11.34
N PHE A 115 1.17 5.14 10.59
CA PHE A 115 1.81 5.51 9.34
C PHE A 115 0.77 5.96 8.27
N LEU A 116 -0.27 5.18 8.05
CA LEU A 116 -1.32 5.48 7.08
C LEU A 116 -2.12 6.74 7.47
N SER A 117 -2.35 6.96 8.76
CA SER A 117 -2.97 8.19 9.26
C SER A 117 -2.13 9.43 8.94
N GLN A 118 -0.80 9.34 9.07
CA GLN A 118 0.13 10.42 8.69
C GLN A 118 0.06 10.72 7.18
N LEU A 119 -0.13 9.72 6.34
CA LEU A 119 -0.34 9.88 4.90
C LEU A 119 -1.73 10.45 4.54
N GLY A 120 -2.62 10.66 5.51
CA GLY A 120 -3.95 11.18 5.30
C GLY A 120 -4.98 10.15 4.85
N LEU A 121 -4.65 8.86 4.93
CA LEU A 121 -5.60 7.77 4.73
C LEU A 121 -6.54 7.65 5.92
N SER A 122 -7.83 7.52 5.65
CA SER A 122 -8.83 7.23 6.67
C SER A 122 -8.91 5.73 6.91
N LEU A 123 -8.67 5.31 8.15
CA LEU A 123 -8.85 3.92 8.56
C LEU A 123 -10.30 3.73 9.00
N ILE A 124 -11.05 2.97 8.23
CA ILE A 124 -12.42 2.63 8.56
C ILE A 124 -12.39 1.52 9.60
N HIS A 125 -12.96 1.79 10.76
CA HIS A 125 -13.32 0.76 11.70
C HIS A 125 -14.75 0.29 11.36
N ILE A 126 -14.82 -0.93 10.91
CA ILE A 126 -16.09 -1.65 10.79
C ILE A 126 -16.26 -2.46 12.06
#